data_7b5d6d5161bd059329916a1388457d24
#
_entry.id   7b5d6d5161bd059329916a1388457d24
#
_cell.length_a   1.000
_cell.length_b   1.000
_cell.length_c   1.000
_cell.angle_alpha   90.00
_cell.angle_beta   90.00
_cell.angle_gamma   90.00
#
_symmetry.space_group_name_H-M   'P 1'
#
loop_
_entity.id
_entity.type
_entity.pdbx_description
1 polymer ?
#
loop_
_entity_poly.entity_id
_entity_poly.type
_entity_poly.pdbx_seq_one_letter_code
_entity_poly.pdbx_strand_id
1 'polypeptide(L)'
;MSEYQYYEFVALDQPLNTKAQAEVRALSTRARITATSFVNEYEWGDLRGDPGRLVERYDDAHLYFANWGTRRLLLRLPRGLLDLDVVEPYLVDEQIEAWTTDTHLILDLHNHDEAGDWDYEPQGALSAIVGVRNELAAGDHRALYLASPVGYGTWERDEEAFDRAEDDEPEPPVPAGLRALTAAQRALADFLRLDDDLLAVAAETSPLLDGTTDVPDQLAAWLTVVPGTEKDRLLQRVVQDQAATVRMELLRRFHDRTTPLATPPRRTAKTARTSSPGATLPSDQRTRTSPASSPVWHT
;
A
#
# COMPACT_ATOMS: atom_id res chain seq x y z
N MET A 1 1.62 -14.80 27.65
CA MET A 1 1.05 -13.56 27.07
C MET A 1 0.05 -14.00 26.04
N SER A 2 -1.11 -13.37 25.96
CA SER A 2 -2.13 -13.77 24.97
C SER A 2 -1.80 -13.12 23.61
N GLU A 3 -2.07 -13.87 22.55
CA GLU A 3 -2.04 -13.33 21.20
C GLU A 3 -3.11 -12.23 21.08
N TYR A 4 -2.76 -11.15 20.36
CA TYR A 4 -3.69 -10.04 20.09
C TYR A 4 -3.55 -9.59 18.65
N GLN A 5 -4.67 -9.45 17.97
CA GLN A 5 -4.76 -8.94 16.59
C GLN A 5 -5.80 -7.83 16.50
N TYR A 6 -5.49 -6.82 15.72
CA TYR A 6 -6.35 -5.71 15.43
C TYR A 6 -6.51 -5.53 13.92
N TYR A 7 -7.75 -5.41 13.50
CA TYR A 7 -8.13 -5.14 12.10
C TYR A 7 -8.98 -3.89 12.05
N GLU A 8 -8.58 -2.92 11.27
CA GLU A 8 -9.37 -1.72 10.98
C GLU A 8 -9.44 -1.50 9.47
N PHE A 9 -10.65 -1.30 8.95
CA PHE A 9 -10.92 -0.95 7.56
C PHE A 9 -11.71 0.34 7.53
N VAL A 10 -11.43 1.19 6.53
CA VAL A 10 -12.10 2.49 6.38
C VAL A 10 -12.47 2.72 4.91
N ALA A 11 -13.73 3.04 4.69
CA ALA A 11 -14.26 3.50 3.42
C ALA A 11 -14.25 5.04 3.40
N LEU A 12 -13.34 5.62 2.63
CA LEU A 12 -13.11 7.08 2.55
C LEU A 12 -13.85 7.73 1.40
N ASP A 13 -13.82 7.08 0.22
CA ASP A 13 -14.35 7.64 -0.99
C ASP A 13 -15.88 7.53 -1.04
N GLN A 14 -16.42 6.41 -0.57
CA GLN A 14 -17.87 6.17 -0.54
C GLN A 14 -18.26 5.31 0.66
N PRO A 15 -19.28 5.71 1.42
CA PRO A 15 -19.82 4.87 2.49
C PRO A 15 -20.34 3.53 1.95
N LEU A 16 -20.16 2.47 2.73
CA LEU A 16 -20.70 1.15 2.44
C LEU A 16 -22.21 1.20 2.41
N ASN A 17 -22.81 0.74 1.32
CA ASN A 17 -24.24 0.56 1.25
C ASN A 17 -24.72 -0.61 2.13
N THR A 18 -26.03 -0.72 2.36
CA THR A 18 -26.62 -1.73 3.26
C THR A 18 -26.23 -3.17 2.87
N LYS A 19 -26.09 -3.46 1.56
CA LYS A 19 -25.68 -4.78 1.07
C LYS A 19 -24.23 -5.07 1.44
N ALA A 20 -23.32 -4.14 1.16
CA ALA A 20 -21.91 -4.27 1.51
C ALA A 20 -21.70 -4.42 3.03
N GLN A 21 -22.43 -3.63 3.84
CA GLN A 21 -22.41 -3.78 5.29
C GLN A 21 -22.88 -5.17 5.75
N ALA A 22 -23.90 -5.73 5.11
CA ALA A 22 -24.39 -7.08 5.41
C ALA A 22 -23.36 -8.16 5.02
N GLU A 23 -22.68 -8.00 3.87
CA GLU A 23 -21.63 -8.92 3.41
C GLU A 23 -20.43 -8.89 4.37
N VAL A 24 -19.98 -7.71 4.77
CA VAL A 24 -18.88 -7.53 5.76
C VAL A 24 -19.32 -8.06 7.14
N ARG A 25 -20.58 -7.85 7.55
CA ARG A 25 -21.13 -8.38 8.81
C ARG A 25 -21.11 -9.91 8.86
N ALA A 26 -21.24 -10.59 7.73
CA ALA A 26 -21.18 -12.04 7.67
C ALA A 26 -19.78 -12.62 7.99
N LEU A 27 -18.72 -11.79 7.87
CA LEU A 27 -17.35 -12.20 8.18
C LEU A 27 -17.07 -12.24 9.69
N SER A 28 -17.71 -11.35 10.45
CA SER A 28 -17.54 -11.31 11.90
C SER A 28 -18.77 -10.83 12.64
N THR A 29 -19.20 -11.61 13.64
CA THR A 29 -20.30 -11.24 14.53
C THR A 29 -19.88 -10.28 15.63
N ARG A 30 -18.58 -10.15 15.89
CA ARG A 30 -18.02 -9.32 16.97
C ARG A 30 -17.58 -7.94 16.50
N ALA A 31 -17.36 -7.77 15.18
CA ALA A 31 -16.88 -6.53 14.61
C ALA A 31 -17.82 -5.34 14.84
N ARG A 32 -17.24 -4.19 15.09
CA ARG A 32 -17.92 -2.90 15.06
C ARG A 32 -17.94 -2.41 13.61
N ILE A 33 -19.14 -2.32 13.03
CA ILE A 33 -19.33 -1.95 11.62
C ILE A 33 -20.23 -0.74 11.55
N THR A 34 -19.75 0.28 10.84
CA THR A 34 -20.52 1.46 10.43
C THR A 34 -20.61 1.53 8.91
N ALA A 35 -21.17 2.60 8.37
CA ALA A 35 -21.14 2.81 6.93
C ALA A 35 -19.75 3.14 6.39
N THR A 36 -18.82 3.56 7.24
CA THR A 36 -17.48 4.02 6.83
C THR A 36 -16.34 3.27 7.49
N SER A 37 -16.62 2.32 8.38
CA SER A 37 -15.58 1.60 9.10
C SER A 37 -15.99 0.19 9.50
N PHE A 38 -15.02 -0.69 9.53
CA PHE A 38 -15.08 -2.02 10.12
C PHE A 38 -13.87 -2.19 11.05
N VAL A 39 -14.12 -2.50 12.33
CA VAL A 39 -13.08 -2.72 13.34
C VAL A 39 -13.33 -4.03 14.04
N ASN A 40 -12.31 -4.87 14.14
CA ASN A 40 -12.37 -6.13 14.86
C ASN A 40 -11.06 -6.42 15.59
N GLU A 41 -11.20 -7.05 16.75
CA GLU A 41 -10.10 -7.43 17.63
C GLU A 41 -10.21 -8.92 17.95
N TYR A 42 -9.07 -9.62 17.95
CA TYR A 42 -8.99 -11.03 18.26
C TYR A 42 -7.92 -11.29 19.32
N GLU A 43 -8.29 -11.97 20.37
CA GLU A 43 -7.36 -12.59 21.31
C GLU A 43 -7.07 -14.07 20.93
N TRP A 44 -7.93 -14.62 20.08
CA TRP A 44 -7.84 -15.97 19.48
C TRP A 44 -8.63 -16.03 18.17
N GLY A 45 -8.10 -16.81 17.24
CA GLY A 45 -8.68 -16.96 15.92
C GLY A 45 -8.25 -15.84 14.98
N ASP A 46 -8.94 -15.68 13.88
CA ASP A 46 -8.54 -14.81 12.80
C ASP A 46 -9.74 -14.26 12.03
N LEU A 47 -9.52 -13.23 11.20
CA LEU A 47 -10.51 -12.71 10.27
C LEU A 47 -10.88 -13.78 9.23
N ARG A 48 -12.18 -14.05 9.06
CA ARG A 48 -12.69 -15.01 8.07
C ARG A 48 -12.74 -14.45 6.66
N GLY A 49 -11.82 -13.63 6.28
CA GLY A 49 -11.79 -12.97 4.97
C GLY A 49 -10.38 -12.62 4.57
N ASP A 50 -10.20 -12.36 3.29
CA ASP A 50 -8.95 -11.84 2.75
C ASP A 50 -8.98 -10.31 2.81
N PRO A 51 -8.07 -9.67 3.58
CA PRO A 51 -8.03 -8.21 3.70
C PRO A 51 -7.83 -7.50 2.36
N GLY A 52 -7.00 -8.05 1.47
CA GLY A 52 -6.78 -7.49 0.13
C GLY A 52 -8.08 -7.41 -0.67
N ARG A 53 -8.87 -8.49 -0.67
CA ARG A 53 -10.18 -8.52 -1.35
C ARG A 53 -11.21 -7.60 -0.71
N LEU A 54 -11.14 -7.37 0.59
CA LEU A 54 -12.03 -6.41 1.25
C LEU A 54 -11.69 -4.99 0.80
N VAL A 55 -10.41 -4.65 0.75
CA VAL A 55 -9.95 -3.35 0.24
C VAL A 55 -10.27 -3.20 -1.25
N GLU A 56 -10.03 -4.20 -2.09
CA GLU A 56 -10.41 -4.15 -3.51
C GLU A 56 -11.89 -3.81 -3.71
N ARG A 57 -12.75 -4.29 -2.83
CA ARG A 57 -14.19 -4.33 -3.06
C ARG A 57 -14.97 -3.28 -2.29
N TYR A 58 -14.54 -2.94 -1.08
CA TYR A 58 -15.36 -2.19 -0.12
C TYR A 58 -14.65 -0.98 0.46
N ASP A 59 -13.39 -1.13 0.87
CA ASP A 59 -12.70 -0.16 1.71
C ASP A 59 -11.54 0.50 0.97
N ASP A 60 -11.13 1.68 1.43
CA ASP A 60 -10.06 2.46 0.80
C ASP A 60 -8.74 2.37 1.56
N ALA A 61 -8.80 1.95 2.82
CA ALA A 61 -7.65 1.71 3.66
C ALA A 61 -7.92 0.59 4.65
N HIS A 62 -6.87 -0.16 4.98
CA HIS A 62 -6.89 -1.21 5.99
C HIS A 62 -5.60 -1.17 6.80
N LEU A 63 -5.72 -1.32 8.11
CA LEU A 63 -4.61 -1.49 9.03
C LEU A 63 -4.77 -2.82 9.78
N TYR A 64 -3.70 -3.60 9.77
CA TYR A 64 -3.56 -4.80 10.58
C TYR A 64 -2.38 -4.66 11.53
N PHE A 65 -2.60 -5.07 12.75
CA PHE A 65 -1.57 -5.16 13.78
C PHE A 65 -1.68 -6.49 14.52
N ALA A 66 -0.53 -7.13 14.77
CA ALA A 66 -0.43 -8.29 15.63
C ALA A 66 0.72 -8.10 16.64
N ASN A 67 0.46 -8.39 17.91
CA ASN A 67 1.42 -8.15 18.99
C ASN A 67 2.66 -9.05 18.94
N TRP A 68 2.67 -10.07 18.09
CA TRP A 68 3.86 -10.86 17.78
C TRP A 68 4.75 -10.24 16.68
N GLY A 69 4.47 -9.01 16.26
CA GLY A 69 5.36 -8.18 15.45
C GLY A 69 4.89 -7.84 14.05
N THR A 70 3.78 -8.39 13.57
CA THR A 70 3.30 -8.09 12.21
C THR A 70 2.50 -6.80 12.17
N ARG A 71 2.86 -5.91 11.25
CA ARG A 71 2.14 -4.68 10.93
C ARG A 71 1.92 -4.61 9.41
N ARG A 72 0.72 -4.26 9.00
CA ARG A 72 0.34 -4.19 7.59
C ARG A 72 -0.59 -3.01 7.34
N LEU A 73 -0.36 -2.30 6.27
CA LEU A 73 -1.21 -1.21 5.81
C LEU A 73 -1.54 -1.40 4.34
N LEU A 74 -2.83 -1.50 4.01
CA LEU A 74 -3.29 -1.45 2.62
C LEU A 74 -3.90 -0.09 2.32
N LEU A 75 -3.56 0.46 1.16
CA LEU A 75 -4.14 1.70 0.65
C LEU A 75 -4.65 1.47 -0.77
N ARG A 76 -5.92 1.80 -1.01
CA ARG A 76 -6.53 1.76 -2.34
C ARG A 76 -6.61 3.17 -2.93
N LEU A 77 -6.03 3.36 -4.11
CA LEU A 77 -6.05 4.63 -4.83
C LEU A 77 -6.64 4.45 -6.23
N PRO A 78 -7.39 5.43 -6.76
CA PRO A 78 -7.75 5.44 -8.17
C PRO A 78 -6.51 5.44 -9.06
N ARG A 79 -6.46 4.58 -10.09
CA ARG A 79 -5.32 4.46 -11.02
C ARG A 79 -4.91 5.75 -11.69
N GLY A 80 -5.86 6.68 -11.90
CA GLY A 80 -5.55 7.99 -12.49
C GLY A 80 -4.84 8.96 -11.54
N LEU A 81 -4.56 8.58 -10.29
CA LEU A 81 -3.89 9.44 -9.30
C LEU A 81 -2.49 8.93 -8.92
N LEU A 82 -2.27 7.63 -9.03
CA LEU A 82 -0.97 7.02 -8.81
C LEU A 82 -0.83 5.88 -9.82
N ASP A 83 0.21 5.94 -10.66
CA ASP A 83 0.51 4.91 -11.64
C ASP A 83 1.43 3.84 -11.03
N LEU A 84 1.28 2.60 -11.47
CA LEU A 84 2.15 1.50 -11.06
C LEU A 84 3.61 1.78 -11.44
N ASP A 85 3.86 2.37 -12.62
CA ASP A 85 5.22 2.72 -13.07
C ASP A 85 5.96 3.65 -12.08
N VAL A 86 5.22 4.44 -11.29
CA VAL A 86 5.78 5.30 -10.23
C VAL A 86 6.12 4.51 -8.99
N VAL A 87 5.38 3.45 -8.72
CA VAL A 87 5.54 2.60 -7.54
C VAL A 87 6.63 1.55 -7.76
N GLU A 88 6.75 1.02 -9.00
CA GLU A 88 7.70 -0.05 -9.34
C GLU A 88 9.12 0.14 -8.79
N PRO A 89 9.74 1.34 -8.83
CA PRO A 89 11.09 1.54 -8.27
C PRO A 89 11.20 1.34 -6.76
N TYR A 90 10.07 1.29 -6.04
CA TYR A 90 10.01 1.11 -4.59
C TYR A 90 9.58 -0.31 -4.18
N LEU A 91 9.17 -1.15 -5.16
CA LEU A 91 8.78 -2.53 -4.91
C LEU A 91 10.06 -3.38 -4.73
N VAL A 92 10.67 -3.21 -3.57
CA VAL A 92 11.86 -3.96 -3.17
C VAL A 92 11.43 -4.87 -2.04
N ASP A 93 11.76 -6.16 -2.17
CA ASP A 93 11.38 -7.21 -1.22
C ASP A 93 9.87 -7.36 -0.95
N GLU A 94 9.54 -8.26 -0.03
CA GLU A 94 8.18 -8.58 0.40
C GLU A 94 7.53 -7.50 1.29
N GLN A 95 8.25 -6.38 1.57
CA GLN A 95 7.74 -5.34 2.48
C GLN A 95 6.81 -4.35 1.82
N ILE A 96 6.90 -4.21 0.51
CA ILE A 96 6.00 -3.39 -0.27
C ILE A 96 5.55 -4.13 -1.53
N GLU A 97 4.27 -4.37 -1.62
CA GLU A 97 3.64 -4.96 -2.79
C GLU A 97 2.62 -4.00 -3.40
N ALA A 98 2.40 -4.11 -4.69
CA ALA A 98 1.37 -3.36 -5.38
C ALA A 98 0.70 -4.19 -6.46
N TRP A 99 -0.62 -4.06 -6.57
CA TRP A 99 -1.36 -4.65 -7.68
C TRP A 99 -2.48 -3.73 -8.13
N THR A 100 -3.00 -3.98 -9.32
CA THR A 100 -4.04 -3.17 -9.92
C THR A 100 -5.31 -3.97 -10.17
N THR A 101 -6.44 -3.31 -9.94
CA THR A 101 -7.74 -3.71 -10.47
C THR A 101 -8.06 -2.87 -11.73
N ASP A 102 -9.22 -3.03 -12.31
CA ASP A 102 -9.64 -2.21 -13.48
C ASP A 102 -9.59 -0.71 -13.20
N THR A 103 -9.87 -0.30 -11.96
CA THR A 103 -10.08 1.11 -11.59
C THR A 103 -9.12 1.64 -10.52
N HIS A 104 -8.49 0.75 -9.76
CA HIS A 104 -7.66 1.13 -8.61
C HIS A 104 -6.29 0.46 -8.64
N LEU A 105 -5.35 1.12 -7.99
CA LEU A 105 -4.07 0.58 -7.53
C LEU A 105 -4.23 0.31 -6.03
N ILE A 106 -3.76 -0.84 -5.59
CA ILE A 106 -3.66 -1.20 -4.17
C ILE A 106 -2.17 -1.27 -3.82
N LEU A 107 -1.81 -0.57 -2.75
CA LEU A 107 -0.50 -0.67 -2.10
C LEU A 107 -0.66 -1.51 -0.84
N ASP A 108 0.28 -2.39 -0.61
CA ASP A 108 0.35 -3.26 0.55
C ASP A 108 1.73 -3.10 1.20
N LEU A 109 1.75 -2.51 2.37
CA LEU A 109 2.95 -2.16 3.11
C LEU A 109 3.05 -3.04 4.33
N HIS A 110 4.15 -3.76 4.46
CA HIS A 110 4.37 -4.74 5.52
C HIS A 110 5.58 -4.38 6.37
N ASN A 111 5.48 -4.69 7.65
CA ASN A 111 6.63 -4.82 8.54
C ASN A 111 6.42 -6.02 9.44
N HIS A 112 7.45 -6.83 9.59
CA HIS A 112 7.46 -7.94 10.52
C HIS A 112 8.73 -7.88 11.37
N ASP A 113 8.56 -7.91 12.70
CA ASP A 113 9.66 -7.93 13.66
C ASP A 113 9.36 -9.01 14.70
N GLU A 114 10.17 -10.06 14.72
CA GLU A 114 10.00 -11.21 15.62
C GLU A 114 10.06 -10.86 17.12
N ALA A 115 10.63 -9.69 17.46
CA ALA A 115 10.65 -9.23 18.86
C ALA A 115 9.23 -8.95 19.40
N GLY A 116 8.28 -8.71 18.48
CA GLY A 116 6.91 -8.38 18.83
C GLY A 116 6.77 -6.96 19.40
N ASP A 117 5.54 -6.58 19.70
CA ASP A 117 5.23 -5.29 20.33
C ASP A 117 3.98 -5.46 21.21
N TRP A 118 4.20 -5.63 22.48
CA TRP A 118 3.15 -5.97 23.45
C TRP A 118 2.48 -4.74 24.05
N ASP A 119 3.11 -3.57 23.95
CA ASP A 119 2.66 -2.32 24.54
C ASP A 119 2.03 -1.37 23.51
N TYR A 120 2.08 -1.70 22.21
CA TYR A 120 1.52 -0.86 21.18
C TYR A 120 -0.01 -0.91 21.15
N GLU A 121 -0.64 0.27 21.13
CA GLU A 121 -2.08 0.44 21.01
C GLU A 121 -2.44 0.88 19.58
N PRO A 122 -2.99 -0.03 18.72
CA PRO A 122 -3.24 0.28 17.31
C PRO A 122 -4.45 1.18 17.07
N GLN A 123 -5.29 1.43 18.10
CA GLN A 123 -6.49 2.24 17.97
C GLN A 123 -6.15 3.67 17.58
N GLY A 124 -6.71 4.13 16.47
CA GLY A 124 -6.46 5.47 15.94
C GLY A 124 -5.23 5.59 15.04
N ALA A 125 -4.38 4.56 14.93
CA ALA A 125 -3.23 4.58 14.05
C ALA A 125 -3.63 4.80 12.59
N LEU A 126 -4.65 4.07 12.09
CA LEU A 126 -5.12 4.24 10.73
C LEU A 126 -5.59 5.67 10.45
N SER A 127 -6.29 6.29 11.40
CA SER A 127 -6.76 7.67 11.24
C SER A 127 -5.61 8.69 11.19
N ALA A 128 -4.50 8.44 11.87
CA ALA A 128 -3.30 9.28 11.80
C ALA A 128 -2.55 9.10 10.47
N ILE A 129 -2.50 7.88 9.94
CA ILE A 129 -1.73 7.52 8.75
C ILE A 129 -2.48 7.81 7.45
N VAL A 130 -3.80 7.68 7.44
CA VAL A 130 -4.61 7.66 6.19
C VAL A 130 -4.46 8.93 5.33
N GLY A 131 -3.94 10.03 5.90
CA GLY A 131 -3.56 11.23 5.17
C GLY A 131 -2.55 10.98 4.06
N VAL A 132 -1.67 9.98 4.23
CA VAL A 132 -0.69 9.54 3.24
C VAL A 132 -1.33 9.18 1.89
N ARG A 133 -2.53 8.58 1.90
CA ARG A 133 -3.27 8.28 0.67
C ARG A 133 -3.53 9.53 -0.18
N ASN A 134 -3.86 10.64 0.46
CA ASN A 134 -4.09 11.91 -0.23
C ASN A 134 -2.79 12.55 -0.69
N GLU A 135 -1.70 12.35 0.04
CA GLU A 135 -0.37 12.85 -0.31
C GLU A 135 0.15 12.10 -1.55
N LEU A 136 0.05 10.77 -1.57
CA LEU A 136 0.35 9.94 -2.74
C LEU A 136 -0.47 10.37 -3.97
N ALA A 137 -1.78 10.58 -3.79
CA ALA A 137 -2.66 11.06 -4.84
C ALA A 137 -2.31 12.48 -5.32
N ALA A 138 -1.60 13.27 -4.53
CA ALA A 138 -1.09 14.59 -4.87
C ALA A 138 0.33 14.58 -5.47
N GLY A 139 0.93 13.38 -5.65
CA GLY A 139 2.26 13.21 -6.20
C GLY A 139 3.40 13.29 -5.17
N ASP A 140 3.08 13.25 -3.88
CA ASP A 140 4.08 13.13 -2.82
C ASP A 140 4.40 11.65 -2.57
N HIS A 141 5.53 11.20 -3.08
CA HIS A 141 5.94 9.79 -3.04
C HIS A 141 6.82 9.43 -1.83
N ARG A 142 6.99 10.34 -0.86
CA ARG A 142 7.79 10.08 0.35
C ARG A 142 7.33 8.84 1.10
N ALA A 143 6.02 8.60 1.14
CA ALA A 143 5.45 7.42 1.79
C ALA A 143 5.88 6.09 1.16
N LEU A 144 6.13 6.05 -0.17
CA LEU A 144 6.66 4.86 -0.84
C LEU A 144 8.09 4.55 -0.38
N TYR A 145 8.92 5.60 -0.27
CA TYR A 145 10.29 5.47 0.24
C TYR A 145 10.31 5.02 1.70
N LEU A 146 9.43 5.59 2.55
CA LEU A 146 9.31 5.20 3.95
C LEU A 146 8.86 3.73 4.10
N ALA A 147 8.12 3.19 3.14
CA ALA A 147 7.69 1.79 3.16
C ALA A 147 8.71 0.82 2.55
N SER A 148 9.75 1.32 1.88
CA SER A 148 10.77 0.46 1.27
C SER A 148 11.80 -0.03 2.31
N PRO A 149 12.49 -1.17 2.08
CA PRO A 149 13.41 -1.78 3.03
C PRO A 149 14.57 -0.89 3.45
N VAL A 150 14.93 0.11 2.65
CA VAL A 150 15.99 1.08 2.99
C VAL A 150 15.70 1.82 4.31
N GLY A 151 14.39 2.01 4.64
CA GLY A 151 13.99 2.64 5.89
C GLY A 151 14.03 1.73 7.12
N TYR A 152 14.09 0.39 6.94
CA TYR A 152 14.01 -0.54 8.07
C TYR A 152 15.36 -0.97 8.63
N GLY A 153 16.46 -0.80 7.89
CA GLY A 153 17.73 -1.39 8.21
C GLY A 153 17.60 -2.90 8.37
N THR A 154 18.13 -3.66 7.48
CA THR A 154 18.20 -5.11 7.65
C THR A 154 19.06 -5.41 8.87
N TRP A 155 18.42 -5.79 9.98
CA TRP A 155 19.10 -6.22 11.20
C TRP A 155 19.58 -7.67 11.08
N GLU A 156 20.06 -8.09 9.95
CA GLU A 156 20.88 -9.29 9.89
C GLU A 156 22.26 -8.96 10.46
N ARG A 157 22.40 -9.27 11.74
CA ARG A 157 23.69 -9.16 12.47
C ARG A 157 24.70 -10.22 12.03
N ASP A 158 24.38 -11.02 11.05
CA ASP A 158 25.28 -12.06 10.57
C ASP A 158 26.05 -11.51 9.36
N GLU A 159 27.29 -11.11 9.60
CA GLU A 159 28.20 -10.64 8.53
C GLU A 159 28.42 -11.71 7.43
N GLU A 160 28.09 -12.98 7.69
CA GLU A 160 28.18 -14.08 6.72
C GLU A 160 26.91 -14.19 5.84
N ALA A 161 25.79 -13.56 6.23
CA ALA A 161 24.56 -13.52 5.45
C ALA A 161 24.59 -12.47 4.32
N PHE A 162 25.52 -11.54 4.34
CA PHE A 162 25.69 -10.58 3.25
C PHE A 162 26.27 -11.26 2.00
N ASP A 163 25.36 -11.70 1.12
CA ASP A 163 25.76 -12.11 -0.23
C ASP A 163 25.89 -10.85 -1.11
N ARG A 164 27.13 -10.49 -1.43
CA ARG A 164 27.47 -9.33 -2.28
C ARG A 164 26.82 -9.35 -3.66
N ALA A 165 26.18 -10.45 -4.04
CA ALA A 165 25.44 -10.58 -5.30
C ALA A 165 23.98 -10.10 -5.20
N GLU A 166 23.43 -10.06 -3.98
CA GLU A 166 22.08 -9.52 -3.71
C GLU A 166 22.15 -8.02 -3.36
N ASP A 167 23.31 -7.51 -2.91
CA ASP A 167 23.56 -6.08 -2.65
C ASP A 167 23.59 -5.18 -3.90
N ASP A 168 23.48 -5.72 -5.10
CA ASP A 168 23.46 -4.97 -6.37
C ASP A 168 22.03 -4.52 -6.78
N GLU A 169 21.01 -4.71 -5.95
CA GLU A 169 19.70 -4.13 -6.23
C GLU A 169 19.76 -2.60 -6.09
N PRO A 170 19.27 -1.87 -7.11
CA PRO A 170 19.33 -0.42 -7.08
C PRO A 170 18.47 0.13 -5.93
N GLU A 171 19.08 0.90 -5.06
CA GLU A 171 18.38 1.65 -4.02
C GLU A 171 17.19 2.43 -4.63
N PRO A 172 16.00 2.37 -4.01
CA PRO A 172 14.86 3.14 -4.49
C PRO A 172 15.18 4.63 -4.53
N PRO A 173 14.60 5.38 -5.47
CA PRO A 173 14.91 6.80 -5.64
C PRO A 173 14.54 7.59 -4.38
N VAL A 174 15.52 8.31 -3.82
CA VAL A 174 15.31 9.13 -2.62
C VAL A 174 14.45 10.34 -2.98
N PRO A 175 13.24 10.48 -2.43
CA PRO A 175 12.36 11.60 -2.73
C PRO A 175 12.85 12.89 -2.06
N ALA A 176 12.45 14.03 -2.59
CA ALA A 176 12.73 15.30 -1.96
C ALA A 176 11.93 15.47 -0.66
N GLY A 177 12.52 16.13 0.33
CA GLY A 177 11.81 16.59 1.52
C GLY A 177 11.69 15.60 2.68
N LEU A 178 12.52 14.55 2.74
CA LEU A 178 12.52 13.62 3.90
C LEU A 178 12.83 14.32 5.23
N ARG A 179 13.49 15.49 5.20
CA ARG A 179 13.75 16.31 6.41
C ARG A 179 12.49 16.92 7.02
N ALA A 180 11.39 16.95 6.28
CA ALA A 180 10.16 17.65 6.66
C ALA A 180 8.93 16.76 6.42
N LEU A 181 8.90 15.61 7.08
CA LEU A 181 7.77 14.69 7.00
C LEU A 181 6.48 15.35 7.54
N THR A 182 5.37 15.06 6.90
CA THR A 182 4.05 15.43 7.40
C THR A 182 3.69 14.62 8.65
N ALA A 183 2.64 15.01 9.36
CA ALA A 183 2.16 14.23 10.49
C ALA A 183 1.73 12.81 10.08
N ALA A 184 1.10 12.66 8.90
CA ALA A 184 0.69 11.36 8.40
C ALA A 184 1.88 10.47 8.01
N GLN A 185 2.93 11.06 7.40
CA GLN A 185 4.15 10.33 7.06
C GLN A 185 4.93 9.90 8.31
N ARG A 186 4.98 10.72 9.35
CA ARG A 186 5.58 10.33 10.63
C ARG A 186 4.81 9.19 11.28
N ALA A 187 3.48 9.30 11.33
CA ALA A 187 2.65 8.21 11.85
C ALA A 187 2.81 6.91 11.05
N LEU A 188 3.04 6.98 9.74
CA LEU A 188 3.39 5.83 8.91
C LEU A 188 4.76 5.26 9.31
N ALA A 189 5.78 6.11 9.43
CA ALA A 189 7.13 5.70 9.82
C ALA A 189 7.11 5.00 11.20
N ASP A 190 6.43 5.60 12.18
CA ASP A 190 6.26 5.02 13.53
C ASP A 190 5.51 3.68 13.47
N PHE A 191 4.44 3.61 12.69
CA PHE A 191 3.68 2.37 12.53
C PHE A 191 4.49 1.27 11.87
N LEU A 192 5.28 1.58 10.86
CA LEU A 192 6.16 0.62 10.19
C LEU A 192 7.48 0.40 10.94
N ARG A 193 7.73 1.05 12.07
CA ARG A 193 8.96 0.93 12.90
C ARG A 193 10.23 1.30 12.15
N LEU A 194 10.20 2.35 11.35
CA LEU A 194 11.40 2.84 10.71
C LEU A 194 12.43 3.26 11.76
N ASP A 195 13.68 2.95 11.47
CA ASP A 195 14.80 3.40 12.30
C ASP A 195 15.03 4.91 12.08
N ASP A 196 14.95 5.69 13.17
CA ASP A 196 15.11 7.14 13.12
C ASP A 196 16.52 7.56 12.65
N ASP A 197 17.56 6.78 12.96
CA ASP A 197 18.93 7.08 12.56
C ASP A 197 19.11 6.85 11.06
N LEU A 198 18.53 5.79 10.52
CA LEU A 198 18.53 5.52 9.07
C LEU A 198 17.71 6.56 8.31
N LEU A 199 16.55 6.93 8.83
CA LEU A 199 15.75 7.99 8.26
C LEU A 199 16.50 9.34 8.27
N ALA A 200 17.25 9.63 9.34
CA ALA A 200 18.09 10.83 9.41
C ALA A 200 19.19 10.83 8.34
N VAL A 201 19.86 9.68 8.14
CA VAL A 201 20.89 9.52 7.08
C VAL A 201 20.27 9.70 5.69
N ALA A 202 19.13 9.05 5.41
CA ALA A 202 18.41 9.22 4.15
C ALA A 202 17.99 10.68 3.94
N ALA A 203 17.57 11.36 5.01
CA ALA A 203 17.22 12.77 4.96
C ALA A 203 18.40 13.69 4.63
N GLU A 204 19.66 13.30 4.94
CA GLU A 204 20.85 14.07 4.56
C GLU A 204 21.05 14.08 3.04
N THR A 205 20.77 12.98 2.37
CA THR A 205 20.89 12.82 0.92
C THR A 205 19.66 13.31 0.16
N SER A 206 18.51 13.42 0.84
CA SER A 206 17.24 13.87 0.27
C SER A 206 17.36 15.31 -0.24
N PRO A 207 17.02 15.58 -1.51
CA PRO A 207 16.92 16.95 -2.02
C PRO A 207 15.98 17.78 -1.14
N LEU A 208 16.24 19.08 -1.04
CA LEU A 208 15.26 19.98 -0.45
C LEU A 208 13.96 19.89 -1.27
N LEU A 209 12.82 19.92 -0.60
CA LEU A 209 11.60 20.25 -1.31
C LEU A 209 11.86 21.60 -1.99
N ASP A 210 12.04 21.59 -3.30
CA ASP A 210 12.07 22.82 -4.07
C ASP A 210 10.87 23.63 -3.64
N GLY A 211 11.13 24.87 -3.20
CA GLY A 211 10.20 25.69 -2.44
C GLY A 211 8.81 25.48 -2.98
N THR A 212 8.03 24.84 -2.19
CA THR A 212 6.74 24.26 -2.53
C THR A 212 6.06 25.19 -3.52
N THR A 213 6.05 24.80 -4.76
CA THR A 213 4.95 25.24 -5.59
C THR A 213 3.76 24.64 -4.88
N ASP A 214 3.20 25.44 -4.02
CA ASP A 214 2.21 25.03 -3.04
C ASP A 214 1.10 24.33 -3.80
N VAL A 215 1.13 22.99 -3.83
CA VAL A 215 0.05 22.22 -4.47
C VAL A 215 -1.30 22.74 -3.94
N PRO A 216 -1.44 23.06 -2.62
CA PRO A 216 -2.58 23.78 -2.11
C PRO A 216 -2.83 25.15 -2.80
N ASP A 217 -1.81 25.97 -3.01
CA ASP A 217 -1.97 27.29 -3.64
C ASP A 217 -2.25 27.17 -5.14
N GLN A 218 -1.60 26.24 -5.83
CA GLN A 218 -1.93 25.95 -7.23
C GLN A 218 -3.33 25.37 -7.39
N LEU A 219 -3.71 24.46 -6.50
CA LEU A 219 -5.06 23.91 -6.48
C LEU A 219 -6.08 25.01 -6.19
N ALA A 220 -5.80 25.89 -5.21
CA ALA A 220 -6.64 27.04 -4.90
C ALA A 220 -6.76 27.98 -6.10
N ALA A 221 -5.65 28.31 -6.76
CA ALA A 221 -5.64 29.12 -7.97
C ALA A 221 -6.43 28.47 -9.11
N TRP A 222 -6.25 27.16 -9.33
CA TRP A 222 -7.01 26.41 -10.30
C TRP A 222 -8.51 26.37 -9.96
N LEU A 223 -8.88 26.21 -8.71
CA LEU A 223 -10.27 26.26 -8.28
C LEU A 223 -10.94 27.58 -8.62
N THR A 224 -10.21 28.70 -8.72
CA THR A 224 -10.81 30.00 -9.10
C THR A 224 -11.37 29.97 -10.52
N VAL A 225 -10.76 29.20 -11.43
CA VAL A 225 -11.15 29.13 -12.86
C VAL A 225 -12.19 28.02 -13.13
N VAL A 226 -12.55 27.21 -12.15
CA VAL A 226 -13.64 26.23 -12.27
C VAL A 226 -14.97 26.98 -12.40
N PRO A 227 -15.87 26.62 -13.35
CA PRO A 227 -17.15 27.28 -13.52
C PRO A 227 -18.01 27.29 -12.24
N GLY A 228 -18.71 28.40 -11.96
CA GLY A 228 -19.52 28.54 -10.74
C GLY A 228 -20.57 27.44 -10.59
N THR A 229 -21.27 27.10 -11.68
CA THR A 229 -22.27 26.02 -11.68
C THR A 229 -21.68 24.65 -11.32
N GLU A 230 -20.43 24.42 -11.67
CA GLU A 230 -19.73 23.19 -11.32
C GLU A 230 -19.29 23.20 -9.85
N LYS A 231 -18.80 24.34 -9.35
CA LYS A 231 -18.52 24.52 -7.91
C LYS A 231 -19.75 24.25 -7.06
N ASP A 232 -20.91 24.78 -7.46
CA ASP A 232 -22.17 24.57 -6.73
C ASP A 232 -22.55 23.10 -6.69
N ARG A 233 -22.37 22.38 -7.83
CA ARG A 233 -22.60 20.95 -7.89
C ARG A 233 -21.66 20.14 -6.99
N LEU A 234 -20.37 20.52 -6.98
CA LEU A 234 -19.39 19.86 -6.11
C LEU A 234 -19.68 20.13 -4.63
N LEU A 235 -20.06 21.38 -4.28
CA LEU A 235 -20.46 21.72 -2.92
C LEU A 235 -21.71 20.98 -2.48
N GLN A 236 -22.72 20.78 -3.35
CA GLN A 236 -23.88 19.96 -3.04
C GLN A 236 -23.49 18.52 -2.70
N ARG A 237 -22.53 17.95 -3.42
CA ARG A 237 -22.03 16.59 -3.13
C ARG A 237 -21.25 16.53 -1.81
N VAL A 238 -20.51 17.58 -1.46
CA VAL A 238 -19.84 17.68 -0.15
C VAL A 238 -20.87 17.66 0.99
N VAL A 239 -21.97 18.39 0.85
CA VAL A 239 -23.08 18.42 1.83
C VAL A 239 -23.81 17.06 1.91
N GLN A 240 -23.70 16.22 0.87
CA GLN A 240 -24.25 14.87 0.81
C GLN A 240 -23.24 13.80 1.28
N ASP A 241 -22.31 14.17 2.14
CA ASP A 241 -21.27 13.29 2.72
C ASP A 241 -20.30 12.66 1.68
N GLN A 242 -20.17 13.28 0.47
CA GLN A 242 -19.24 12.86 -0.57
C GLN A 242 -17.94 13.71 -0.60
N ALA A 243 -17.55 14.30 0.52
CA ALA A 243 -16.40 15.22 0.58
C ALA A 243 -15.09 14.55 0.11
N ALA A 244 -14.83 13.33 0.54
CA ALA A 244 -13.64 12.58 0.15
C ALA A 244 -13.61 12.29 -1.35
N THR A 245 -14.73 11.82 -1.93
CA THR A 245 -14.88 11.57 -3.37
C THR A 245 -14.69 12.84 -4.20
N VAL A 246 -15.27 13.95 -3.74
CA VAL A 246 -15.13 15.26 -4.40
C VAL A 246 -13.67 15.72 -4.37
N ARG A 247 -12.99 15.54 -3.23
CA ARG A 247 -11.57 15.84 -3.10
C ARG A 247 -10.72 15.06 -4.10
N MET A 248 -10.90 13.74 -4.18
CA MET A 248 -10.17 12.88 -5.10
C MET A 248 -10.45 13.23 -6.56
N GLU A 249 -11.71 13.55 -6.90
CA GLU A 249 -12.08 14.01 -8.23
C GLU A 249 -11.39 15.34 -8.60
N LEU A 250 -11.31 16.29 -7.67
CA LEU A 250 -10.64 17.56 -7.87
C LEU A 250 -9.13 17.39 -8.05
N LEU A 251 -8.50 16.56 -7.23
CA LEU A 251 -7.07 16.23 -7.34
C LEU A 251 -6.76 15.59 -8.69
N ARG A 252 -7.55 14.61 -9.14
CA ARG A 252 -7.38 13.98 -10.45
C ARG A 252 -7.47 15.01 -11.58
N ARG A 253 -8.51 15.85 -11.59
CA ARG A 253 -8.70 16.87 -12.62
C ARG A 253 -7.59 17.93 -12.62
N PHE A 254 -7.05 18.23 -11.46
CA PHE A 254 -5.91 19.13 -11.32
C PHE A 254 -4.65 18.49 -11.93
N HIS A 255 -4.37 17.23 -11.61
CA HIS A 255 -3.28 16.45 -12.17
C HIS A 255 -3.37 16.32 -13.69
N ASP A 256 -4.53 15.94 -14.22
CA ASP A 256 -4.77 15.80 -15.67
C ASP A 256 -4.45 17.11 -16.45
N ARG A 257 -4.52 18.26 -15.78
CA ARG A 257 -4.21 19.56 -16.38
C ARG A 257 -2.77 20.01 -16.21
N THR A 258 -2.14 19.62 -15.12
CA THR A 258 -0.77 20.06 -14.77
C THR A 258 0.29 19.13 -15.31
N THR A 259 -0.04 17.85 -15.53
CA THR A 259 0.87 16.91 -16.19
C THR A 259 0.89 17.21 -17.69
N PRO A 260 2.03 17.68 -18.28
CA PRO A 260 2.16 17.74 -19.72
C PRO A 260 1.95 16.33 -20.26
N LEU A 261 1.18 16.19 -21.34
CA LEU A 261 1.06 14.95 -22.09
C LEU A 261 2.47 14.35 -22.27
N ALA A 262 2.84 13.40 -21.45
CA ALA A 262 4.07 12.66 -21.62
C ALA A 262 3.96 11.99 -22.98
N THR A 263 4.81 12.42 -23.91
CA THR A 263 4.96 11.75 -25.20
C THR A 263 5.30 10.30 -24.88
N PRO A 264 4.49 9.32 -25.32
CA PRO A 264 4.75 7.94 -24.97
C PRO A 264 6.18 7.59 -25.41
N PRO A 265 6.99 6.94 -24.55
CA PRO A 265 8.34 6.56 -24.92
C PRO A 265 8.23 5.71 -26.17
N ARG A 266 8.96 6.09 -27.23
CA ARG A 266 9.08 5.31 -28.46
C ARG A 266 9.51 3.92 -28.04
N ARG A 267 8.60 2.95 -28.10
CA ARG A 267 8.94 1.53 -27.95
C ARG A 267 10.01 1.22 -29.00
N THR A 268 11.26 1.20 -28.59
CA THR A 268 12.31 0.57 -29.37
C THR A 268 11.96 -0.91 -29.41
N ALA A 269 11.54 -1.37 -30.59
CA ALA A 269 11.23 -2.76 -30.83
C ALA A 269 12.49 -3.58 -30.51
N LYS A 270 12.49 -4.25 -29.37
CA LYS A 270 13.48 -5.27 -29.04
C LYS A 270 13.20 -6.45 -29.95
N THR A 271 14.02 -6.60 -30.95
CA THR A 271 13.97 -7.64 -31.99
C THR A 271 13.84 -9.00 -31.30
N ALA A 272 12.68 -9.62 -31.43
CA ALA A 272 12.48 -11.02 -31.04
C ALA A 272 13.41 -11.89 -31.89
N ARG A 273 14.38 -12.50 -31.24
CA ARG A 273 15.10 -13.64 -31.87
C ARG A 273 14.15 -14.82 -31.94
N THR A 274 13.67 -15.08 -33.13
CA THR A 274 13.03 -16.32 -33.50
C THR A 274 14.07 -17.44 -33.39
N SER A 275 13.93 -18.32 -32.43
CA SER A 275 14.54 -19.64 -32.46
C SER A 275 13.53 -20.62 -33.03
N SER A 276 13.89 -21.19 -34.20
CA SER A 276 13.18 -22.25 -34.93
C SER A 276 13.02 -23.53 -34.11
N PRO A 277 11.98 -24.31 -34.41
CA PRO A 277 11.72 -25.59 -33.77
C PRO A 277 12.42 -26.75 -34.49
N GLY A 278 12.92 -27.67 -33.74
CA GLY A 278 13.39 -28.95 -34.30
C GLY A 278 14.09 -29.83 -33.29
N ALA A 279 13.37 -30.80 -32.75
CA ALA A 279 13.76 -32.20 -32.70
C ALA A 279 12.85 -33.03 -31.78
N THR A 280 12.03 -33.79 -32.41
CA THR A 280 11.58 -35.19 -32.23
C THR A 280 11.91 -35.87 -30.87
N LEU A 281 10.82 -36.38 -30.26
CA LEU A 281 10.79 -37.45 -29.24
C LEU A 281 11.43 -38.75 -29.75
N PRO A 282 11.83 -39.61 -28.83
CA PRO A 282 11.17 -40.90 -28.80
C PRO A 282 10.64 -41.34 -27.43
N SER A 283 9.47 -41.93 -27.49
CA SER A 283 8.82 -42.80 -26.52
C SER A 283 9.71 -43.93 -26.04
N ASP A 284 9.75 -44.23 -24.75
CA ASP A 284 9.66 -45.63 -24.34
C ASP A 284 9.01 -45.80 -22.93
N GLN A 285 8.19 -46.85 -22.90
CA GLN A 285 7.41 -47.34 -21.78
C GLN A 285 8.30 -48.06 -20.75
N ARG A 286 7.91 -48.02 -19.48
CA ARG A 286 7.67 -49.25 -18.64
C ARG A 286 7.40 -48.91 -17.19
N THR A 287 6.19 -49.12 -16.80
CA THR A 287 5.63 -50.09 -15.81
C THR A 287 6.25 -50.20 -14.40
N ARG A 288 5.34 -50.04 -13.40
CA ARG A 288 5.22 -50.81 -12.15
C ARG A 288 6.29 -50.54 -11.07
N THR A 289 5.95 -50.20 -9.83
CA THR A 289 5.19 -50.92 -8.80
C THR A 289 5.21 -50.08 -7.51
N SER A 290 4.08 -50.02 -6.83
CA SER A 290 4.02 -49.78 -5.36
C SER A 290 4.54 -51.01 -4.62
N PRO A 291 5.01 -50.86 -3.37
CA PRO A 291 4.06 -50.97 -2.27
C PRO A 291 4.36 -50.13 -1.01
N ALA A 292 3.29 -49.92 -0.27
CA ALA A 292 3.11 -49.58 1.10
C ALA A 292 4.21 -49.90 2.13
N SER A 293 4.35 -49.02 3.16
CA SER A 293 4.41 -49.43 4.58
C SER A 293 4.46 -48.19 5.47
N SER A 294 3.44 -48.02 6.26
CA SER A 294 3.46 -47.24 7.51
C SER A 294 4.36 -47.89 8.56
N PRO A 295 4.85 -47.14 9.52
CA PRO A 295 4.83 -47.65 10.91
C PRO A 295 4.06 -46.72 11.88
N VAL A 296 3.20 -47.38 12.61
CA VAL A 296 2.57 -47.05 13.87
C VAL A 296 3.64 -46.86 14.95
N TRP A 297 3.51 -45.78 15.74
CA TRP A 297 4.11 -45.74 17.09
C TRP A 297 3.03 -45.53 18.13
N HIS A 298 2.89 -46.56 18.97
CA HIS A 298 2.27 -46.50 20.30
C HIS A 298 3.31 -46.01 21.33
N THR A 299 2.97 -45.14 22.17
CA THR A 299 2.78 -45.05 23.64
C THR A 299 2.69 -43.59 24.03
#